data_96df1497bf2eaf0a9dc991d9824c080d
#
_entry.id   96df1497bf2eaf0a9dc991d9824c080d
#
_cell.length_a   1.000
_cell.length_b   1.000
_cell.length_c   1.000
_cell.angle_alpha   90.00
_cell.angle_beta   90.00
_cell.angle_gamma   90.00
#
_symmetry.space_group_name_H-M   'P 1'
#
loop_
_entity.id
_entity.type
_entity.pdbx_description
1 polymer ?
#
loop_
_entity_poly.entity_id
_entity_poly.type
_entity_poly.pdbx_seq_one_letter_code
_entity_poly.pdbx_strand_id
1 'polypeptide(L)'
;VLMILLDGLRLDAVEPTRTPFLARFARDALVFEQHYSGGNSTRMGMFSFFYGLPGGYFDSVYASQTPAVLVQRFAAAGYDFGVFAAYSLSSPGHLDRTAFAEIPGLVGQPDYPNEGRDSRDAALVATWVEFLDRRTSAGPLFGYLHFDPPITNLPPDTPFPAALNDQALAATGDDRARRELLEYRRRLHFVDGLLARVWDDLVERGLADDTIVLITGDHGEEYDDSGQDFWGHGTGYSNYQIRTPLMIRWPGRAPARFGHRSSHYEIAPTLMTEVLGCTNPPADYAIGASLFDGTDWEFLPVRSYFNQAIVTADRVIVTYPGGVYDI
;
A
#
# COMPACT_ATOMS: atom_id res chain seq x y z
N VAL A 1 -4.76 -8.90 12.33
CA VAL A 1 -4.61 -7.72 11.46
C VAL A 1 -4.10 -8.19 10.11
N LEU A 2 -4.69 -7.72 9.01
CA LEU A 2 -4.22 -7.95 7.65
C LEU A 2 -4.00 -6.59 6.98
N MET A 3 -2.78 -6.34 6.56
CA MET A 3 -2.39 -5.16 5.79
C MET A 3 -2.20 -5.56 4.33
N ILE A 4 -2.94 -4.93 3.43
CA ILE A 4 -2.86 -5.17 1.99
C ILE A 4 -2.42 -3.87 1.33
N LEU A 5 -1.24 -3.89 0.72
CA LEU A 5 -0.73 -2.80 -0.08
C LEU A 5 -0.76 -3.18 -1.56
N LEU A 6 -1.07 -2.21 -2.38
CA LEU A 6 -0.98 -2.32 -3.84
C LEU A 6 0.03 -1.28 -4.33
N ASP A 7 1.08 -1.74 -5.01
CA ASP A 7 2.04 -0.86 -5.66
C ASP A 7 1.32 0.08 -6.62
N GLY A 8 1.62 1.35 -6.56
CA GLY A 8 1.07 2.35 -7.46
C GLY A 8 -0.47 2.54 -7.40
N LEU A 9 -1.14 2.24 -6.28
CA LEU A 9 -2.59 2.37 -6.19
C LEU A 9 -3.03 3.83 -6.12
N ARG A 10 -3.60 4.32 -7.20
CA ARG A 10 -4.14 5.69 -7.32
C ARG A 10 -5.43 5.87 -6.54
N LEU A 11 -5.63 7.06 -5.96
CA LEU A 11 -6.87 7.40 -5.27
C LEU A 11 -8.10 7.31 -6.19
N ASP A 12 -7.99 7.73 -7.46
CA ASP A 12 -9.07 7.72 -8.45
C ASP A 12 -9.35 6.32 -9.06
N ALA A 13 -8.61 5.31 -8.62
CA ALA A 13 -8.77 3.95 -9.12
C ALA A 13 -9.93 3.20 -8.45
N VAL A 14 -10.39 3.63 -7.26
CA VAL A 14 -11.50 2.98 -6.54
C VAL A 14 -12.85 3.39 -7.16
N GLU A 15 -13.37 2.56 -8.05
CA GLU A 15 -14.54 2.88 -8.88
C GLU A 15 -15.32 1.61 -9.23
N PRO A 16 -16.68 1.61 -9.10
CA PRO A 16 -17.51 0.40 -9.18
C PRO A 16 -17.37 -0.44 -10.45
N THR A 17 -17.10 0.19 -11.60
CA THR A 17 -16.96 -0.51 -12.89
C THR A 17 -15.57 -1.09 -13.10
N ARG A 18 -14.54 -0.50 -12.52
CA ARG A 18 -13.14 -0.87 -12.74
C ARG A 18 -12.55 -1.71 -11.62
N THR A 19 -12.94 -1.38 -10.39
CA THR A 19 -12.49 -2.07 -9.17
C THR A 19 -13.68 -2.39 -8.28
N PRO A 20 -14.58 -3.30 -8.72
CA PRO A 20 -15.83 -3.58 -8.04
C PRO A 20 -15.67 -4.09 -6.60
N PHE A 21 -14.61 -4.84 -6.32
CA PHE A 21 -14.32 -5.29 -4.96
C PHE A 21 -13.91 -4.11 -4.06
N LEU A 22 -12.92 -3.31 -4.45
CA LEU A 22 -12.48 -2.14 -3.66
C LEU A 22 -13.62 -1.16 -3.42
N ALA A 23 -14.46 -0.91 -4.44
CA ALA A 23 -15.62 -0.04 -4.32
C ALA A 23 -16.68 -0.62 -3.36
N ARG A 24 -16.86 -1.94 -3.32
CA ARG A 24 -17.73 -2.62 -2.34
C ARG A 24 -17.12 -2.56 -0.95
N PHE A 25 -15.84 -2.90 -0.81
CA PHE A 25 -15.12 -2.87 0.45
C PHE A 25 -15.16 -1.48 1.11
N ALA A 26 -14.99 -0.41 0.32
CA ALA A 26 -15.06 0.97 0.79
C ALA A 26 -16.42 1.37 1.40
N ARG A 27 -17.52 0.68 1.03
CA ARG A 27 -18.85 0.96 1.63
C ARG A 27 -18.97 0.47 3.05
N ASP A 28 -18.26 -0.60 3.38
CA ASP A 28 -18.31 -1.26 4.68
C ASP A 28 -17.07 -0.97 5.54
N ALA A 29 -16.25 0.01 5.14
CA ALA A 29 -15.00 0.38 5.76
C ALA A 29 -14.98 1.81 6.32
N LEU A 30 -13.97 2.09 7.13
CA LEU A 30 -13.51 3.44 7.46
C LEU A 30 -12.70 3.93 6.26
N VAL A 31 -13.11 5.02 5.63
CA VAL A 31 -12.46 5.58 4.42
C VAL A 31 -11.88 6.94 4.72
N PHE A 32 -10.57 7.09 4.47
CA PHE A 32 -9.86 8.36 4.60
C PHE A 32 -9.71 8.99 3.22
N GLU A 33 -10.53 10.02 2.95
CA GLU A 33 -10.73 10.58 1.61
C GLU A 33 -9.54 11.41 1.11
N GLN A 34 -8.68 11.85 2.03
CA GLN A 34 -7.48 12.63 1.75
C GLN A 34 -6.25 11.97 2.39
N HIS A 35 -5.93 10.75 1.97
CA HIS A 35 -4.78 10.01 2.48
C HIS A 35 -3.58 10.14 1.54
N TYR A 36 -2.39 10.30 2.14
CA TYR A 36 -1.13 10.54 1.42
C TYR A 36 -0.04 9.55 1.84
N SER A 37 0.74 9.11 0.87
CA SER A 37 1.99 8.42 1.13
C SER A 37 3.07 9.40 1.57
N GLY A 38 3.98 8.97 2.45
CA GLY A 38 5.21 9.71 2.77
C GLY A 38 6.34 9.53 1.76
N GLY A 39 6.06 8.82 0.65
CA GLY A 39 6.97 8.61 -0.48
C GLY A 39 6.23 8.54 -1.80
N ASN A 40 6.92 8.85 -2.89
CA ASN A 40 6.41 8.70 -4.26
C ASN A 40 7.02 7.49 -4.98
N SER A 41 7.53 6.53 -4.22
CA SER A 41 8.15 5.29 -4.69
C SER A 41 8.03 4.22 -3.62
N THR A 42 8.04 2.95 -4.02
CA THR A 42 7.80 1.78 -3.19
C THR A 42 8.61 1.79 -1.89
N ARG A 43 9.93 1.98 -1.98
CA ARG A 43 10.80 2.02 -0.80
C ARG A 43 10.39 3.08 0.21
N MET A 44 10.13 4.31 -0.27
CA MET A 44 9.86 5.46 0.59
C MET A 44 8.43 5.42 1.14
N GLY A 45 7.47 4.97 0.33
CA GLY A 45 6.08 4.76 0.75
C GLY A 45 5.98 3.71 1.85
N MET A 46 6.58 2.53 1.63
CA MET A 46 6.60 1.48 2.64
C MET A 46 7.36 1.87 3.91
N PHE A 47 8.48 2.60 3.77
CA PHE A 47 9.21 3.09 4.93
C PHE A 47 8.33 4.01 5.79
N SER A 48 7.66 4.98 5.18
CA SER A 48 6.74 5.86 5.92
C SER A 48 5.59 5.09 6.56
N PHE A 49 5.07 4.07 5.88
CA PHE A 49 3.97 3.23 6.36
C PHE A 49 4.32 2.41 7.60
N PHE A 50 5.47 1.73 7.61
CA PHE A 50 5.86 0.86 8.73
C PHE A 50 6.49 1.61 9.89
N TYR A 51 7.29 2.65 9.59
CA TYR A 51 8.04 3.36 10.64
C TYR A 51 7.33 4.60 11.16
N GLY A 52 6.37 5.17 10.42
CA GLY A 52 5.81 6.47 10.75
C GLY A 52 6.86 7.61 10.68
N LEU A 53 7.96 7.41 9.95
CA LEU A 53 9.11 8.32 9.85
C LEU A 53 9.38 8.73 8.41
N PRO A 54 9.93 9.96 8.18
CA PRO A 54 10.31 10.41 6.84
C PRO A 54 11.40 9.53 6.23
N GLY A 55 11.31 9.32 4.91
CA GLY A 55 12.23 8.47 4.16
C GLY A 55 13.71 8.91 4.21
N GLY A 56 14.02 10.11 4.73
CA GLY A 56 15.39 10.54 5.00
C GLY A 56 16.14 9.69 6.03
N TYR A 57 15.43 8.93 6.86
CA TYR A 57 16.01 7.99 7.82
C TYR A 57 16.30 6.60 7.24
N PHE A 58 15.84 6.33 6.01
CA PHE A 58 15.91 4.99 5.41
C PHE A 58 17.33 4.41 5.41
N ASP A 59 18.33 5.16 4.94
CA ASP A 59 19.71 4.66 4.80
C ASP A 59 20.31 4.25 6.16
N SER A 60 20.03 5.02 7.22
CA SER A 60 20.48 4.71 8.57
C SER A 60 19.83 3.44 9.12
N VAL A 61 18.52 3.31 8.92
CA VAL A 61 17.75 2.12 9.32
C VAL A 61 18.21 0.88 8.54
N TYR A 62 18.40 1.01 7.23
CA TYR A 62 18.88 -0.08 6.39
C TYR A 62 20.28 -0.54 6.79
N ALA A 63 21.19 0.40 7.08
CA ALA A 63 22.57 0.08 7.49
C ALA A 63 22.62 -0.61 8.87
N SER A 64 21.77 -0.18 9.80
CA SER A 64 21.67 -0.76 11.16
C SER A 64 20.78 -1.99 11.23
N GLN A 65 20.00 -2.27 10.18
CA GLN A 65 18.96 -3.32 10.14
C GLN A 65 17.97 -3.21 11.32
N THR A 66 17.61 -1.98 11.68
CA THR A 66 16.69 -1.73 12.78
C THR A 66 15.24 -1.99 12.33
N PRO A 67 14.53 -2.98 12.91
CA PRO A 67 13.16 -3.27 12.52
C PRO A 67 12.19 -2.16 12.92
N ALA A 68 11.03 -2.10 12.27
CA ALA A 68 9.99 -1.14 12.63
C ALA A 68 9.42 -1.46 14.01
N VAL A 69 9.29 -0.44 14.87
CA VAL A 69 8.73 -0.60 16.22
C VAL A 69 7.35 -1.24 16.18
N LEU A 70 6.52 -0.89 15.21
CA LEU A 70 5.21 -1.52 14.99
C LEU A 70 5.34 -3.05 14.85
N VAL A 71 6.26 -3.51 13.99
CA VAL A 71 6.47 -4.95 13.73
C VAL A 71 7.02 -5.65 14.97
N GLN A 72 8.00 -5.05 15.65
CA GLN A 72 8.53 -5.58 16.91
C GLN A 72 7.43 -5.72 17.99
N ARG A 73 6.52 -4.75 18.09
CA ARG A 73 5.43 -4.80 19.07
C ARG A 73 4.41 -5.88 18.75
N PHE A 74 4.06 -6.11 17.48
CA PHE A 74 3.23 -7.26 17.09
C PHE A 74 3.92 -8.58 17.43
N ALA A 75 5.22 -8.71 17.13
CA ALA A 75 6.00 -9.91 17.48
C ALA A 75 6.03 -10.14 19.00
N ALA A 76 6.30 -9.10 19.78
CA ALA A 76 6.31 -9.16 21.26
C ALA A 76 4.94 -9.49 21.85
N ALA A 77 3.84 -9.13 21.16
CA ALA A 77 2.48 -9.48 21.54
C ALA A 77 2.07 -10.91 21.12
N GLY A 78 2.99 -11.69 20.52
CA GLY A 78 2.76 -13.08 20.17
C GLY A 78 1.94 -13.30 18.90
N TYR A 79 1.97 -12.35 17.98
CA TYR A 79 1.34 -12.52 16.66
C TYR A 79 2.17 -13.46 15.78
N ASP A 80 1.49 -14.37 15.07
CA ASP A 80 2.09 -15.12 13.97
C ASP A 80 2.21 -14.22 12.74
N PHE A 81 3.29 -14.35 11.97
CA PHE A 81 3.53 -13.51 10.81
C PHE A 81 3.33 -14.27 9.50
N GLY A 82 2.45 -13.76 8.63
CA GLY A 82 2.31 -14.12 7.23
C GLY A 82 2.66 -12.92 6.35
N VAL A 83 3.86 -12.90 5.77
CA VAL A 83 4.38 -11.76 5.00
C VAL A 83 4.69 -12.20 3.59
N PHE A 84 3.95 -11.67 2.62
CA PHE A 84 4.05 -12.07 1.22
C PHE A 84 3.99 -10.85 0.30
N ALA A 85 4.77 -10.84 -0.77
CA ALA A 85 4.74 -9.82 -1.80
C ALA A 85 4.84 -10.45 -3.19
N ALA A 86 4.28 -9.82 -4.20
CA ALA A 86 4.39 -10.24 -5.60
C ALA A 86 5.81 -10.07 -6.17
N TYR A 87 6.71 -9.51 -5.40
CA TYR A 87 8.13 -9.31 -5.70
C TYR A 87 9.00 -9.68 -4.49
N SER A 88 10.34 -9.61 -4.65
CA SER A 88 11.26 -9.93 -3.55
C SER A 88 11.18 -8.90 -2.42
N LEU A 89 11.08 -9.35 -1.17
CA LEU A 89 11.15 -8.45 0.00
C LEU A 89 12.49 -7.71 0.11
N SER A 90 13.55 -8.22 -0.53
CA SER A 90 14.87 -7.57 -0.56
C SER A 90 14.98 -6.46 -1.60
N SER A 91 14.03 -6.31 -2.54
CA SER A 91 14.04 -5.25 -3.57
C SER A 91 12.63 -5.00 -4.10
N PRO A 92 12.20 -3.75 -4.28
CA PRO A 92 12.94 -2.50 -4.03
C PRO A 92 12.86 -2.00 -2.58
N GLY A 93 11.93 -2.52 -1.76
CA GLY A 93 11.62 -2.00 -0.42
C GLY A 93 12.64 -2.37 0.67
N HIS A 94 13.45 -3.41 0.46
CA HIS A 94 14.37 -3.96 1.47
C HIS A 94 13.71 -4.28 2.81
N LEU A 95 12.47 -4.80 2.76
CA LEU A 95 11.67 -5.08 3.95
C LEU A 95 12.28 -6.18 4.84
N ASP A 96 13.01 -7.11 4.24
CA ASP A 96 13.79 -8.17 4.91
C ASP A 96 14.92 -7.63 5.81
N ARG A 97 15.45 -6.44 5.48
CA ARG A 97 16.54 -5.77 6.22
C ARG A 97 16.10 -4.49 6.93
N THR A 98 14.83 -4.16 6.84
CA THR A 98 14.23 -3.01 7.48
C THR A 98 13.03 -3.45 8.32
N ALA A 99 11.80 -3.19 7.92
CA ALA A 99 10.61 -3.37 8.74
C ALA A 99 10.51 -4.76 9.41
N PHE A 100 10.90 -5.83 8.71
CA PHE A 100 10.81 -7.22 9.19
C PHE A 100 12.17 -7.85 9.50
N ALA A 101 13.24 -7.07 9.69
CA ALA A 101 14.62 -7.58 9.83
C ALA A 101 14.80 -8.65 10.92
N GLU A 102 14.00 -8.64 11.98
CA GLU A 102 14.09 -9.60 13.10
C GLU A 102 12.97 -10.65 13.10
N ILE A 103 12.13 -10.71 12.05
CA ILE A 103 11.06 -11.73 12.00
C ILE A 103 11.61 -13.03 11.44
N PRO A 104 11.60 -14.12 12.24
CA PRO A 104 12.11 -15.40 11.80
C PRO A 104 11.28 -15.99 10.65
N GLY A 105 11.95 -16.69 9.73
CA GLY A 105 11.26 -17.44 8.67
C GLY A 105 10.81 -16.62 7.46
N LEU A 106 11.09 -15.32 7.42
CA LEU A 106 10.90 -14.50 6.21
C LEU A 106 12.00 -14.76 5.14
N VAL A 107 13.07 -15.44 5.53
CA VAL A 107 14.18 -15.83 4.66
C VAL A 107 13.72 -16.98 3.76
N GLY A 108 13.51 -16.70 2.50
CA GLY A 108 13.07 -17.68 1.50
C GLY A 108 11.60 -17.55 1.13
N GLN A 109 11.15 -16.33 0.87
CA GLN A 109 9.92 -16.16 0.09
C GLN A 109 10.07 -16.94 -1.22
N PRO A 110 9.02 -17.65 -1.66
CA PRO A 110 9.10 -18.38 -2.90
C PRO A 110 9.54 -17.40 -4.00
N ASP A 111 10.61 -17.72 -4.70
CA ASP A 111 10.90 -17.11 -5.99
C ASP A 111 9.71 -17.44 -6.86
N TYR A 112 8.78 -16.50 -6.97
CA TYR A 112 7.69 -16.65 -7.93
C TYR A 112 8.32 -16.78 -9.30
N PRO A 113 8.14 -17.88 -10.01
CA PRO A 113 8.83 -18.10 -11.27
C PRO A 113 8.49 -16.97 -12.23
N ASN A 114 9.53 -16.29 -12.74
CA ASN A 114 9.40 -15.27 -13.77
C ASN A 114 8.90 -15.87 -15.11
N GLU A 115 8.81 -17.18 -15.19
CA GLU A 115 8.52 -17.94 -16.40
C GLU A 115 7.19 -18.66 -16.21
N GLY A 116 6.11 -18.04 -16.64
CA GLY A 116 4.81 -18.70 -16.66
C GLY A 116 3.68 -17.77 -17.02
N ARG A 117 2.58 -18.37 -17.47
CA ARG A 117 1.33 -17.69 -17.78
C ARG A 117 0.61 -17.15 -16.54
N ASP A 118 1.15 -17.44 -15.36
CA ASP A 118 0.52 -17.11 -14.09
C ASP A 118 1.06 -15.78 -13.54
N SER A 119 0.15 -14.92 -13.14
CA SER A 119 0.47 -13.68 -12.47
C SER A 119 1.14 -13.94 -11.13
N ARG A 120 2.19 -13.17 -10.78
CA ARG A 120 2.80 -13.19 -9.45
C ARG A 120 1.80 -12.86 -8.36
N ASP A 121 0.87 -11.93 -8.64
CA ASP A 121 -0.21 -11.58 -7.71
C ASP A 121 -1.16 -12.75 -7.47
N ALA A 122 -1.45 -13.56 -8.49
CA ALA A 122 -2.24 -14.78 -8.32
C ALA A 122 -1.48 -15.84 -7.49
N ALA A 123 -0.18 -15.98 -7.70
CA ALA A 123 0.68 -16.87 -6.91
C ALA A 123 0.77 -16.41 -5.44
N LEU A 124 0.85 -15.08 -5.20
CA LEU A 124 0.80 -14.50 -3.86
C LEU A 124 -0.48 -14.92 -3.12
N VAL A 125 -1.65 -14.81 -3.77
CA VAL A 125 -2.93 -15.22 -3.16
C VAL A 125 -2.92 -16.72 -2.85
N ALA A 126 -2.45 -17.56 -3.77
CA ALA A 126 -2.35 -19.00 -3.53
C ALA A 126 -1.46 -19.32 -2.33
N THR A 127 -0.30 -18.66 -2.22
CA THR A 127 0.63 -18.83 -1.10
C THR A 127 0.03 -18.37 0.24
N TRP A 128 -0.74 -17.26 0.22
CA TRP A 128 -1.47 -16.79 1.39
C TRP A 128 -2.51 -17.80 1.87
N VAL A 129 -3.31 -18.35 0.96
CA VAL A 129 -4.32 -19.38 1.28
C VAL A 129 -3.64 -20.62 1.85
N GLU A 130 -2.55 -21.09 1.22
CA GLU A 130 -1.77 -22.23 1.70
C GLU A 130 -1.15 -21.99 3.09
N PHE A 131 -0.68 -20.77 3.35
CA PHE A 131 -0.20 -20.38 4.68
C PHE A 131 -1.31 -20.50 5.73
N LEU A 132 -2.50 -20.00 5.44
CA LEU A 132 -3.66 -20.11 6.35
C LEU A 132 -4.09 -21.56 6.56
N ASP A 133 -4.05 -22.41 5.51
CA ASP A 133 -4.37 -23.84 5.61
C ASP A 133 -3.40 -24.61 6.53
N ARG A 134 -2.12 -24.24 6.49
CA ARG A 134 -1.08 -24.89 7.30
C ARG A 134 -0.97 -24.32 8.71
N ARG A 135 -1.58 -23.19 8.96
CA ARG A 135 -1.51 -22.52 10.25
C ARG A 135 -2.23 -23.34 11.32
N THR A 136 -1.50 -23.80 12.31
CA THR A 136 -2.04 -24.59 13.46
C THR A 136 -2.16 -23.76 14.74
N SER A 137 -1.56 -22.56 14.77
CA SER A 137 -1.62 -21.65 15.91
C SER A 137 -3.01 -21.04 16.05
N ALA A 138 -3.53 -21.01 17.28
CA ALA A 138 -4.75 -20.27 17.64
C ALA A 138 -4.44 -18.81 18.05
N GLY A 139 -3.18 -18.38 18.00
CA GLY A 139 -2.75 -17.03 18.35
C GLY A 139 -3.23 -15.97 17.34
N PRO A 140 -3.03 -14.70 17.63
CA PRO A 140 -3.38 -13.64 16.71
C PRO A 140 -2.47 -13.64 15.47
N LEU A 141 -2.98 -13.14 14.35
CA LEU A 141 -2.28 -13.12 13.07
C LEU A 141 -1.95 -11.68 12.63
N PHE A 142 -0.70 -11.46 12.23
CA PHE A 142 -0.26 -10.31 11.45
C PHE A 142 -0.02 -10.77 10.01
N GLY A 143 -0.90 -10.35 9.09
CA GLY A 143 -0.76 -10.59 7.66
C GLY A 143 -0.27 -9.33 6.94
N TYR A 144 0.65 -9.48 6.00
CA TYR A 144 1.06 -8.45 5.07
C TYR A 144 1.09 -9.02 3.65
N LEU A 145 0.30 -8.44 2.77
CA LEU A 145 0.24 -8.78 1.36
C LEU A 145 0.57 -7.55 0.53
N HIS A 146 1.57 -7.65 -0.38
CA HIS A 146 1.89 -6.57 -1.29
C HIS A 146 1.75 -7.01 -2.74
N PHE A 147 0.73 -6.48 -3.40
CA PHE A 147 0.42 -6.71 -4.80
C PHE A 147 1.16 -5.70 -5.69
N ASP A 148 1.38 -6.08 -6.96
CA ASP A 148 2.13 -5.28 -7.93
C ASP A 148 1.34 -5.07 -9.24
N PRO A 149 0.19 -4.35 -9.19
CA PRO A 149 -0.66 -4.13 -10.36
C PRO A 149 0.07 -3.54 -11.57
N PRO A 150 1.00 -2.56 -11.44
CA PRO A 150 1.64 -1.94 -12.60
C PRO A 150 2.37 -2.90 -13.52
N ILE A 151 2.92 -4.00 -12.97
CA ILE A 151 3.69 -4.98 -13.74
C ILE A 151 3.09 -6.38 -13.73
N THR A 152 1.89 -6.58 -13.16
CA THR A 152 1.25 -7.89 -13.15
C THR A 152 0.99 -8.43 -14.57
N ASN A 153 1.27 -9.70 -14.77
CA ASN A 153 0.93 -10.38 -16.02
C ASN A 153 -0.56 -10.74 -16.04
N LEU A 154 -1.25 -10.32 -17.09
CA LEU A 154 -2.65 -10.66 -17.29
C LEU A 154 -2.76 -12.05 -17.94
N PRO A 155 -3.53 -12.99 -17.36
CA PRO A 155 -3.90 -14.20 -18.06
C PRO A 155 -4.61 -13.87 -19.38
N PRO A 156 -4.36 -14.62 -20.48
CA PRO A 156 -4.91 -14.31 -21.80
C PRO A 156 -6.42 -14.20 -21.86
N ASP A 157 -7.13 -14.98 -21.05
CA ASP A 157 -8.59 -15.05 -21.01
C ASP A 157 -9.21 -14.18 -19.91
N THR A 158 -8.47 -13.20 -19.38
CA THR A 158 -8.99 -12.28 -18.33
C THR A 158 -10.22 -11.53 -18.86
N PRO A 159 -11.39 -11.68 -18.24
CA PRO A 159 -12.58 -10.96 -18.66
C PRO A 159 -12.51 -9.50 -18.25
N PHE A 160 -12.87 -8.59 -19.16
CA PHE A 160 -12.92 -7.17 -18.89
C PHE A 160 -14.31 -6.57 -19.18
N PRO A 161 -14.79 -5.64 -18.35
CA PRO A 161 -15.98 -4.86 -18.65
C PRO A 161 -15.74 -3.98 -19.90
N ALA A 162 -16.81 -3.50 -20.53
CA ALA A 162 -16.74 -2.73 -21.78
C ALA A 162 -15.77 -1.54 -21.72
N ALA A 163 -15.63 -0.89 -20.56
CA ALA A 163 -14.72 0.24 -20.36
C ALA A 163 -13.23 -0.16 -20.34
N LEU A 164 -12.91 -1.45 -20.22
CA LEU A 164 -11.54 -1.99 -20.09
C LEU A 164 -11.23 -3.05 -21.14
N ASN A 165 -12.13 -3.37 -22.06
CA ASN A 165 -11.95 -4.42 -23.04
C ASN A 165 -11.00 -4.00 -24.20
N ASP A 166 -10.74 -4.89 -25.13
CA ASP A 166 -9.85 -4.62 -26.25
C ASP A 166 -10.38 -3.56 -27.21
N GLN A 167 -11.69 -3.37 -27.32
CA GLN A 167 -12.28 -2.26 -28.07
C GLN A 167 -11.96 -0.91 -27.43
N ALA A 168 -12.07 -0.82 -26.08
CA ALA A 168 -11.69 0.38 -25.35
C ALA A 168 -10.20 0.69 -25.52
N LEU A 169 -9.34 -0.35 -25.48
CA LEU A 169 -7.91 -0.22 -25.70
C LEU A 169 -7.61 0.24 -27.13
N ALA A 170 -8.21 -0.37 -28.14
CA ALA A 170 -8.04 0.03 -29.53
C ALA A 170 -8.49 1.48 -29.78
N ALA A 171 -9.52 1.96 -29.08
CA ALA A 171 -10.02 3.32 -29.19
C ALA A 171 -9.06 4.39 -28.62
N THR A 172 -7.99 4.02 -27.92
CA THR A 172 -6.96 4.98 -27.48
C THR A 172 -6.13 5.52 -28.66
N GLY A 173 -6.04 4.77 -29.77
CA GLY A 173 -5.25 5.15 -30.95
C GLY A 173 -3.78 5.33 -30.59
N ASP A 174 -3.20 6.48 -31.01
CA ASP A 174 -1.79 6.82 -30.74
C ASP A 174 -1.61 7.63 -29.44
N ASP A 175 -2.67 7.85 -28.68
CA ASP A 175 -2.61 8.56 -27.40
C ASP A 175 -1.95 7.66 -26.34
N ARG A 176 -0.67 7.91 -26.07
CA ARG A 176 0.14 7.15 -25.13
C ARG A 176 -0.45 7.21 -23.70
N ALA A 177 -0.80 8.39 -23.23
CA ALA A 177 -1.28 8.57 -21.85
C ALA A 177 -2.57 7.77 -21.61
N ARG A 178 -3.53 7.85 -22.56
CA ARG A 178 -4.77 7.05 -22.48
C ARG A 178 -4.52 5.57 -22.52
N ARG A 179 -3.57 5.12 -23.35
CA ARG A 179 -3.24 3.69 -23.48
C ARG A 179 -2.62 3.15 -22.22
N GLU A 180 -1.58 3.79 -21.70
CA GLU A 180 -0.87 3.39 -20.47
C GLU A 180 -1.80 3.37 -19.26
N LEU A 181 -2.62 4.41 -19.11
CA LEU A 181 -3.62 4.48 -18.04
C LEU A 181 -4.68 3.38 -18.15
N LEU A 182 -5.10 3.03 -19.37
CA LEU A 182 -6.08 1.96 -19.58
C LEU A 182 -5.46 0.58 -19.28
N GLU A 183 -4.22 0.35 -19.69
CA GLU A 183 -3.48 -0.88 -19.36
C GLU A 183 -3.27 -1.03 -17.84
N TYR A 184 -2.90 0.03 -17.14
CA TYR A 184 -2.86 0.04 -15.69
C TYR A 184 -4.22 -0.35 -15.07
N ARG A 185 -5.31 0.24 -15.56
CA ARG A 185 -6.67 -0.05 -15.07
C ARG A 185 -7.11 -1.50 -15.34
N ARG A 186 -6.67 -2.09 -16.46
CA ARG A 186 -6.91 -3.51 -16.75
C ARG A 186 -6.20 -4.42 -15.75
N ARG A 187 -4.93 -4.14 -15.48
CA ARG A 187 -4.15 -4.90 -14.48
C ARG A 187 -4.73 -4.75 -13.08
N LEU A 188 -5.10 -3.54 -12.71
CA LEU A 188 -5.73 -3.29 -11.42
C LEU A 188 -7.10 -4.00 -11.29
N HIS A 189 -7.91 -4.05 -12.37
CA HIS A 189 -9.16 -4.81 -12.37
C HIS A 189 -8.93 -6.30 -12.09
N PHE A 190 -7.90 -6.87 -12.69
CA PHE A 190 -7.51 -8.26 -12.42
C PHE A 190 -7.10 -8.46 -10.94
N VAL A 191 -6.26 -7.58 -10.41
CA VAL A 191 -5.83 -7.63 -9.00
C VAL A 191 -7.02 -7.39 -8.06
N ASP A 192 -7.97 -6.53 -8.40
CA ASP A 192 -9.22 -6.35 -7.63
C ASP A 192 -10.01 -7.67 -7.47
N GLY A 193 -10.03 -8.50 -8.51
CA GLY A 193 -10.58 -9.85 -8.42
C GLY A 193 -9.79 -10.78 -7.50
N LEU A 194 -8.48 -10.63 -7.42
CA LEU A 194 -7.64 -11.37 -6.48
C LEU A 194 -7.86 -10.92 -5.03
N LEU A 195 -8.03 -9.62 -4.80
CA LEU A 195 -8.39 -9.10 -3.48
C LEU A 195 -9.75 -9.62 -3.02
N ALA A 196 -10.73 -9.75 -3.92
CA ALA A 196 -12.01 -10.38 -3.61
C ALA A 196 -11.80 -11.82 -3.10
N ARG A 197 -10.92 -12.59 -3.73
CA ARG A 197 -10.61 -13.97 -3.29
C ARG A 197 -9.96 -14.01 -1.90
N VAL A 198 -9.04 -13.08 -1.60
CA VAL A 198 -8.45 -12.96 -0.25
C VAL A 198 -9.54 -12.68 0.79
N TRP A 199 -10.45 -11.77 0.48
CA TRP A 199 -11.56 -11.43 1.37
C TRP A 199 -12.54 -12.58 1.55
N ASP A 200 -12.95 -13.23 0.46
CA ASP A 200 -13.89 -14.35 0.47
C ASP A 200 -13.31 -15.54 1.28
N ASP A 201 -12.02 -15.84 1.16
CA ASP A 201 -11.31 -16.85 1.97
C ASP A 201 -11.34 -16.50 3.47
N LEU A 202 -11.15 -15.22 3.85
CA LEU A 202 -11.31 -14.80 5.24
C LEU A 202 -12.73 -15.01 5.75
N VAL A 203 -13.75 -14.71 4.92
CA VAL A 203 -15.15 -14.92 5.26
C VAL A 203 -15.47 -16.40 5.42
N GLU A 204 -15.03 -17.25 4.48
CA GLU A 204 -15.25 -18.70 4.52
C GLU A 204 -14.60 -19.35 5.75
N ARG A 205 -13.48 -18.82 6.21
CA ARG A 205 -12.78 -19.28 7.44
C ARG A 205 -13.40 -18.70 8.73
N GLY A 206 -14.35 -17.79 8.63
CA GLY A 206 -14.91 -17.09 9.79
C GLY A 206 -13.94 -16.10 10.45
N LEU A 207 -12.92 -15.64 9.72
CA LEU A 207 -11.89 -14.71 10.23
C LEU A 207 -12.23 -13.24 9.96
N ALA A 208 -13.15 -12.97 9.03
CA ALA A 208 -13.43 -11.60 8.57
C ALA A 208 -13.99 -10.68 9.67
N ASP A 209 -14.78 -11.23 10.60
CA ASP A 209 -15.42 -10.45 11.67
C ASP A 209 -14.47 -10.12 12.83
N ASP A 210 -13.34 -10.82 12.93
CA ASP A 210 -12.31 -10.62 13.96
C ASP A 210 -11.00 -10.05 13.40
N THR A 211 -10.94 -9.73 12.10
CA THR A 211 -9.74 -9.23 11.45
C THR A 211 -9.88 -7.77 11.02
N ILE A 212 -8.97 -6.92 11.51
CA ILE A 212 -8.78 -5.59 10.94
C ILE A 212 -8.11 -5.78 9.59
N VAL A 213 -8.78 -5.35 8.50
CA VAL A 213 -8.23 -5.39 7.15
C VAL A 213 -8.03 -3.98 6.66
N LEU A 214 -6.77 -3.61 6.42
CA LEU A 214 -6.35 -2.32 5.88
C LEU A 214 -5.93 -2.49 4.43
N ILE A 215 -6.48 -1.68 3.52
CA ILE A 215 -6.12 -1.64 2.10
C ILE A 215 -5.69 -0.23 1.74
N THR A 216 -4.48 -0.09 1.17
CA THR A 216 -3.94 1.18 0.68
C THR A 216 -2.94 0.94 -0.45
N GLY A 217 -2.43 2.01 -1.09
CA GLY A 217 -1.24 1.96 -1.95
C GLY A 217 0.00 2.39 -1.17
N ASP A 218 1.17 1.94 -1.57
CA ASP A 218 2.44 2.47 -1.08
C ASP A 218 2.75 3.86 -1.65
N HIS A 219 2.33 4.12 -2.87
CA HIS A 219 2.26 5.41 -3.58
C HIS A 219 1.21 5.30 -4.69
N GLY A 220 1.07 6.32 -5.51
CA GLY A 220 0.26 6.30 -6.73
C GLY A 220 1.12 6.21 -7.99
N GLU A 221 0.49 6.34 -9.15
CA GLU A 221 1.09 6.18 -10.47
C GLU A 221 0.58 7.28 -11.41
N GLU A 222 1.44 7.86 -12.26
CA GLU A 222 1.08 8.94 -13.16
C GLU A 222 1.36 8.59 -14.62
N TYR A 223 0.47 9.01 -15.50
CA TYR A 223 0.54 8.79 -16.95
C TYR A 223 0.36 10.11 -17.69
N ASP A 224 1.21 11.10 -17.35
CA ASP A 224 1.13 12.49 -17.81
C ASP A 224 -0.21 13.17 -17.48
N ASP A 225 -0.89 12.71 -16.42
CA ASP A 225 -2.18 13.25 -16.00
C ASP A 225 -2.09 14.76 -15.65
N SER A 226 -0.94 15.22 -15.16
CA SER A 226 -0.67 16.63 -14.85
C SER A 226 -0.26 17.47 -16.07
N GLY A 227 0.03 16.86 -17.21
CA GLY A 227 0.55 17.52 -18.40
C GLY A 227 1.98 18.07 -18.23
N GLN A 228 2.76 17.48 -17.30
CA GLN A 228 4.14 17.86 -16.99
C GLN A 228 5.18 16.82 -17.45
N ASP A 229 4.78 15.92 -18.34
CA ASP A 229 5.60 14.80 -18.83
C ASP A 229 6.10 13.88 -17.70
N PHE A 230 5.29 13.69 -16.65
CA PHE A 230 5.56 12.72 -15.60
C PHE A 230 4.93 11.36 -15.93
N TRP A 231 5.77 10.31 -15.86
CA TRP A 231 5.38 8.94 -16.20
C TRP A 231 5.82 7.99 -15.09
N GLY A 232 4.90 7.14 -14.65
CA GLY A 232 5.17 6.19 -13.58
C GLY A 232 5.14 6.84 -12.20
N HIS A 233 6.07 6.46 -11.36
CA HIS A 233 6.23 6.98 -10.00
C HIS A 233 7.68 7.44 -9.78
N GLY A 234 7.96 8.13 -8.66
CA GLY A 234 9.29 8.64 -8.36
C GLY A 234 9.75 9.79 -9.26
N THR A 235 8.88 10.30 -10.13
CA THR A 235 9.19 11.35 -11.12
C THR A 235 8.72 12.73 -10.70
N GLY A 236 7.71 12.81 -9.83
CA GLY A 236 7.15 14.05 -9.33
C GLY A 236 6.39 13.86 -8.02
N TYR A 237 5.76 14.92 -7.55
CA TYR A 237 4.97 14.92 -6.30
C TYR A 237 3.53 15.38 -6.55
N SER A 238 3.00 15.05 -7.72
CA SER A 238 1.60 15.30 -8.04
C SER A 238 0.68 14.44 -7.16
N ASN A 239 -0.57 14.84 -7.04
CA ASN A 239 -1.57 14.04 -6.33
C ASN A 239 -1.74 12.62 -6.93
N TYR A 240 -1.39 12.43 -8.20
CA TYR A 240 -1.42 11.12 -8.84
C TYR A 240 -0.34 10.17 -8.31
N GLN A 241 0.80 10.69 -7.85
CA GLN A 241 1.91 9.90 -7.34
C GLN A 241 1.92 9.76 -5.81
N ILE A 242 1.32 10.70 -5.06
CA ILE A 242 1.44 10.71 -3.59
C ILE A 242 0.12 10.49 -2.84
N ARG A 243 -1.06 10.62 -3.51
CA ARG A 243 -2.35 10.33 -2.88
C ARG A 243 -2.79 8.91 -3.19
N THR A 244 -3.05 8.16 -2.14
CA THR A 244 -3.52 6.77 -2.20
C THR A 244 -4.85 6.65 -1.46
N PRO A 245 -5.74 5.71 -1.83
CA PRO A 245 -6.89 5.42 -0.99
C PRO A 245 -6.42 4.76 0.31
N LEU A 246 -7.11 5.04 1.41
CA LEU A 246 -6.98 4.28 2.65
C LEU A 246 -8.36 3.82 3.10
N MET A 247 -8.53 2.51 3.19
CA MET A 247 -9.77 1.86 3.59
C MET A 247 -9.47 0.84 4.67
N ILE A 248 -10.18 0.91 5.80
CA ILE A 248 -9.96 -0.01 6.92
C ILE A 248 -11.29 -0.64 7.34
N ARG A 249 -11.44 -1.94 7.13
CA ARG A 249 -12.49 -2.71 7.77
C ARG A 249 -12.05 -3.01 9.19
N TRP A 250 -12.75 -2.42 10.16
CA TRP A 250 -12.37 -2.53 11.56
C TRP A 250 -13.52 -3.18 12.35
N PRO A 251 -13.35 -4.40 12.85
CA PRO A 251 -14.37 -5.07 13.65
C PRO A 251 -14.88 -4.20 14.80
N GLY A 252 -16.19 -4.15 14.96
CA GLY A 252 -16.84 -3.36 16.01
C GLY A 252 -16.94 -1.85 15.73
N ARG A 253 -16.36 -1.33 14.62
CA ARG A 253 -16.55 0.06 14.19
C ARG A 253 -17.51 0.12 13.00
N ALA A 254 -18.48 1.03 13.05
CA ALA A 254 -19.36 1.28 11.93
C ALA A 254 -18.59 1.95 10.77
N PRO A 255 -18.99 1.70 9.50
CA PRO A 255 -18.43 2.39 8.35
C PRO A 255 -18.52 3.91 8.51
N ALA A 256 -17.45 4.61 8.14
CA ALA A 256 -17.35 6.07 8.24
C ALA A 256 -16.44 6.65 7.17
N ARG A 257 -16.61 7.96 6.90
CA ARG A 257 -15.74 8.72 5.98
C ARG A 257 -15.07 9.85 6.74
N PHE A 258 -13.76 9.99 6.56
CA PHE A 258 -12.93 11.00 7.20
C PHE A 258 -12.37 11.93 6.13
N GLY A 259 -12.74 13.22 6.21
CA GLY A 259 -12.36 14.24 5.24
C GLY A 259 -11.08 15.01 5.58
N HIS A 260 -10.49 14.78 6.75
CA HIS A 260 -9.21 15.40 7.12
C HIS A 260 -8.05 14.80 6.33
N ARG A 261 -6.95 15.53 6.21
CA ARG A 261 -5.74 15.07 5.55
C ARG A 261 -4.97 14.11 6.46
N SER A 262 -4.84 12.87 6.04
CA SER A 262 -4.10 11.81 6.73
C SER A 262 -2.93 11.31 5.89
N SER A 263 -2.03 10.55 6.49
CA SER A 263 -0.84 10.05 5.83
C SER A 263 -0.38 8.69 6.35
N HIS A 264 0.53 8.05 5.64
CA HIS A 264 1.19 6.82 6.09
C HIS A 264 1.83 6.95 7.48
N TYR A 265 2.28 8.15 7.86
CA TYR A 265 2.91 8.38 9.18
C TYR A 265 1.99 8.11 10.36
N GLU A 266 0.67 8.07 10.14
CA GLU A 266 -0.35 7.84 11.16
C GLU A 266 -0.74 6.36 11.32
N ILE A 267 -0.35 5.50 10.37
CA ILE A 267 -0.71 4.06 10.38
C ILE A 267 -0.09 3.36 11.59
N ALA A 268 1.23 3.49 11.76
CA ALA A 268 1.94 2.86 12.88
C ALA A 268 1.44 3.35 14.24
N PRO A 269 1.31 4.67 14.53
CA PRO A 269 0.73 5.16 15.78
C PRO A 269 -0.68 4.66 16.04
N THR A 270 -1.54 4.63 15.02
CA THR A 270 -2.92 4.14 15.17
C THR A 270 -2.94 2.67 15.61
N LEU A 271 -2.19 1.80 14.94
CA LEU A 271 -2.16 0.38 15.29
C LEU A 271 -1.47 0.11 16.63
N MET A 272 -0.42 0.87 16.95
CA MET A 272 0.25 0.80 18.26
C MET A 272 -0.71 1.13 19.40
N THR A 273 -1.49 2.17 19.26
CA THR A 273 -2.43 2.62 20.31
C THR A 273 -3.70 1.75 20.35
N GLU A 274 -4.38 1.61 19.21
CA GLU A 274 -5.72 1.03 19.16
C GLU A 274 -5.74 -0.51 19.18
N VAL A 275 -4.68 -1.16 18.71
CA VAL A 275 -4.59 -2.63 18.65
C VAL A 275 -3.69 -3.18 19.74
N LEU A 276 -2.55 -2.55 19.94
CA LEU A 276 -1.51 -3.06 20.86
C LEU A 276 -1.55 -2.39 22.25
N GLY A 277 -2.43 -1.40 22.47
CA GLY A 277 -2.61 -0.72 23.75
C GLY A 277 -1.38 0.04 24.21
N CYS A 278 -0.52 0.50 23.29
CA CYS A 278 0.67 1.28 23.63
C CYS A 278 0.27 2.66 24.14
N THR A 279 0.83 3.06 25.28
CA THR A 279 0.54 4.34 25.94
C THR A 279 1.64 5.38 25.76
N ASN A 280 2.74 5.02 25.12
CA ASN A 280 3.80 5.97 24.77
C ASN A 280 3.26 7.05 23.82
N PRO A 281 3.64 8.32 23.99
CA PRO A 281 3.31 9.34 23.01
C PRO A 281 3.78 8.94 21.59
N PRO A 282 2.95 9.10 20.54
CA PRO A 282 3.38 8.83 19.16
C PRO A 282 4.70 9.52 18.78
N ALA A 283 4.94 10.72 19.26
CA ALA A 283 6.16 11.48 19.02
C ALA A 283 7.47 10.80 19.48
N ASP A 284 7.38 9.76 20.31
CA ASP A 284 8.56 8.97 20.72
C ASP A 284 9.08 8.06 19.59
N TYR A 285 8.23 7.75 18.60
CA TYR A 285 8.57 6.75 17.55
C TYR A 285 8.06 7.08 16.14
N ALA A 286 7.24 8.10 15.96
CA ALA A 286 6.68 8.50 14.67
C ALA A 286 6.50 10.03 14.61
N ILE A 287 6.36 10.58 13.39
CA ILE A 287 6.00 12.01 13.24
C ILE A 287 4.49 12.22 13.13
N GLY A 288 3.73 11.16 12.81
CA GLY A 288 2.26 11.17 12.77
C GLY A 288 1.65 10.91 14.15
N ALA A 289 0.35 11.19 14.26
CA ALA A 289 -0.48 10.86 15.43
C ALA A 289 -1.44 9.71 15.07
N SER A 290 -2.58 9.56 15.76
CA SER A 290 -3.60 8.58 15.36
C SER A 290 -4.41 9.10 14.18
N LEU A 291 -4.76 8.21 13.25
CA LEU A 291 -5.73 8.46 12.17
C LEU A 291 -7.08 8.98 12.71
N PHE A 292 -7.41 8.66 13.95
CA PHE A 292 -8.69 9.02 14.58
C PHE A 292 -8.63 10.36 15.33
N ASP A 293 -7.49 11.03 15.41
CA ASP A 293 -7.38 12.34 16.05
C ASP A 293 -8.08 13.45 15.25
N GLY A 294 -8.33 13.20 13.94
CA GLY A 294 -9.11 14.09 13.09
C GLY A 294 -8.44 15.45 12.81
N THR A 295 -7.13 15.54 12.98
CA THR A 295 -6.35 16.77 12.82
C THR A 295 -5.64 16.75 11.47
N ASP A 296 -5.84 17.79 10.66
CA ASP A 296 -5.06 18.00 9.45
C ASP A 296 -3.58 18.27 9.80
N TRP A 297 -2.67 17.63 9.08
CA TRP A 297 -1.27 18.02 9.15
C TRP A 297 -1.07 19.39 8.44
N GLU A 298 -0.20 20.23 9.00
CA GLU A 298 0.16 21.52 8.43
C GLU A 298 1.06 21.35 7.20
N PHE A 299 2.02 20.42 7.29
CA PHE A 299 2.91 20.03 6.20
C PHE A 299 3.21 18.54 6.27
N LEU A 300 3.48 17.95 5.10
CA LEU A 300 3.83 16.54 4.94
C LEU A 300 5.18 16.43 4.23
N PRO A 301 6.23 15.88 4.86
CA PRO A 301 7.44 15.53 4.15
C PRO A 301 7.18 14.28 3.28
N VAL A 302 7.53 14.37 2.01
CA VAL A 302 7.44 13.26 1.06
C VAL A 302 8.81 13.03 0.44
N ARG A 303 9.28 11.78 0.42
CA ARG A 303 10.60 11.42 -0.08
C ARG A 303 10.51 10.68 -1.41
N SER A 304 11.43 11.00 -2.32
CA SER A 304 11.80 10.21 -3.48
C SER A 304 13.17 9.55 -3.26
N TYR A 305 13.68 8.83 -4.27
CA TYR A 305 15.04 8.27 -4.23
C TYR A 305 16.12 9.36 -4.19
N PHE A 306 15.92 10.49 -4.86
CA PHE A 306 16.95 11.51 -5.09
C PHE A 306 16.66 12.85 -4.43
N ASN A 307 15.39 13.19 -4.24
CA ASN A 307 14.96 14.48 -3.73
C ASN A 307 13.84 14.29 -2.71
N GLN A 308 13.34 15.35 -2.17
CA GLN A 308 12.22 15.35 -1.22
C GLN A 308 11.35 16.58 -1.43
N ALA A 309 10.11 16.48 -1.00
CA ALA A 309 9.18 17.60 -1.01
C ALA A 309 8.58 17.83 0.37
N ILE A 310 8.18 19.06 0.60
CA ILE A 310 7.25 19.46 1.64
C ILE A 310 5.92 19.79 0.97
N VAL A 311 4.91 19.01 1.29
CA VAL A 311 3.55 19.18 0.77
C VAL A 311 2.72 19.93 1.80
N THR A 312 2.07 21.01 1.40
CA THR A 312 1.12 21.76 2.21
C THR A 312 -0.29 21.67 1.59
N ALA A 313 -1.24 22.39 2.14
CA ALA A 313 -2.61 22.41 1.59
C ALA A 313 -2.69 22.95 0.17
N ASP A 314 -1.79 23.87 -0.21
CA ASP A 314 -1.87 24.68 -1.41
C ASP A 314 -0.65 24.62 -2.34
N ARG A 315 0.44 23.99 -1.88
CA ARG A 315 1.68 23.91 -2.68
C ARG A 315 2.55 22.72 -2.35
N VAL A 316 3.47 22.42 -3.26
CA VAL A 316 4.53 21.42 -3.11
C VAL A 316 5.87 22.14 -3.28
N ILE A 317 6.73 22.04 -2.27
CA ILE A 317 8.09 22.61 -2.30
C ILE A 317 9.07 21.46 -2.44
N VAL A 318 9.65 21.32 -3.62
CA VAL A 318 10.63 20.24 -3.91
C VAL A 318 12.03 20.73 -3.61
N THR A 319 12.80 19.97 -2.84
CA THR A 319 14.20 20.27 -2.52
C THR A 319 15.12 19.23 -3.10
N TYR A 320 16.18 19.69 -3.75
CA TYR A 320 17.20 18.86 -4.41
C TYR A 320 18.52 18.85 -3.62
N PRO A 321 19.38 17.83 -3.82
CA PRO A 321 20.73 17.88 -3.31
C PRO A 321 21.45 19.16 -3.74
N GLY A 322 22.12 19.82 -2.80
CA GLY A 322 22.79 21.08 -3.06
C GLY A 322 22.00 22.35 -2.73
N GLY A 323 20.78 22.20 -2.20
CA GLY A 323 19.99 23.33 -1.70
C GLY A 323 19.16 24.07 -2.74
N VAL A 324 19.05 23.55 -3.96
CA VAL A 324 18.12 24.05 -4.97
C VAL A 324 16.68 23.61 -4.60
N TYR A 325 15.69 24.44 -4.84
CA TYR A 325 14.28 24.11 -4.62
C TYR A 325 13.37 24.67 -5.70
N ASP A 326 12.23 24.03 -5.91
CA ASP A 326 11.13 24.46 -6.78
C ASP A 326 9.83 24.53 -5.95
N ILE A 327 8.88 25.40 -6.38
CA ILE A 327 7.58 25.57 -5.69
C ILE A 327 6.45 25.44 -6.73
#